data_0501bf8c56637d3ee28aad1120b729e0
#
_entry.id   0501bf8c56637d3ee28aad1120b729e0
#
_cell.length_a   1.000
_cell.length_b   1.000
_cell.length_c   1.000
_cell.angle_alpha   90.00
_cell.angle_beta   90.00
_cell.angle_gamma   90.00
#
_symmetry.space_group_name_H-M   'P 1'
#
loop_
_entity.id
_entity.type
_entity.pdbx_description
1 polymer ?
#
loop_
_entity_poly.entity_id
_entity_poly.type
_entity_poly.pdbx_seq_one_letter_code
_entity_poly.pdbx_strand_id
1 'polypeptide(L)'
;MLPWTLGKLATLIDRLKTEASTDARLLFVDDGSRDRTWEIISEAAKAHCHVSGIRLSHNEGHQGALWAGMQESVATSDAVASIDADLQDDETAMIDMARQINDGKDIVYGVRKKRETDTWFKRFTAQSFYKLMKSMDSEIVYNHADFRMMSRRAVEALMQYPERNLFLRGIVRRLGFKEGFVYYDRRARELGESKYPLKKMLAFSIDGITSFSTAPLKFITFVGLTMTLVSLVMIMFGIIRHIEGNTIEGWTSLLVSLWFIGGIITTAMGVTGIYIGKIYVEVKQRPRYFVQERA
;
A
#
# COMPACT_ATOMS: atom_id res chain seq x y z
N MET A 1 -22.62 -3.85 10.89
CA MET A 1 -21.52 -4.63 10.29
C MET A 1 -20.73 -5.38 11.37
N LEU A 2 -20.13 -4.73 12.34
CA LEU A 2 -19.22 -5.35 13.32
C LEU A 2 -19.82 -6.57 14.10
N PRO A 3 -21.07 -6.57 14.58
CA PRO A 3 -21.66 -7.76 15.23
C PRO A 3 -21.74 -8.99 14.32
N TRP A 4 -22.01 -8.79 13.04
CA TRP A 4 -22.00 -9.86 12.04
C TRP A 4 -20.58 -10.40 11.81
N THR A 5 -19.58 -9.51 11.71
CA THR A 5 -18.16 -9.87 11.60
C THR A 5 -17.71 -10.71 12.80
N LEU A 6 -18.07 -10.31 14.02
CA LEU A 6 -17.78 -11.04 15.26
C LEU A 6 -18.33 -12.48 15.22
N GLY A 7 -19.59 -12.66 14.82
CA GLY A 7 -20.18 -14.00 14.72
C GLY A 7 -19.48 -14.92 13.71
N LYS A 8 -19.09 -14.36 12.55
CA LYS A 8 -18.34 -15.10 11.53
C LYS A 8 -16.94 -15.50 12.00
N LEU A 9 -16.22 -14.57 12.62
CA LEU A 9 -14.88 -14.83 13.12
C LEU A 9 -14.85 -15.75 14.33
N ALA A 10 -15.88 -15.73 15.20
CA ALA A 10 -16.02 -16.71 16.28
C ALA A 10 -16.12 -18.14 15.73
N THR A 11 -16.98 -18.35 14.72
CA THR A 11 -17.08 -19.65 14.03
C THR A 11 -15.76 -20.06 13.39
N LEU A 12 -14.99 -19.11 12.83
CA LEU A 12 -13.69 -19.38 12.25
C LEU A 12 -12.67 -19.86 13.30
N ILE A 13 -12.68 -19.29 14.52
CA ILE A 13 -11.79 -19.72 15.62
C ILE A 13 -12.01 -21.21 15.93
N ASP A 14 -13.26 -21.65 16.07
CA ASP A 14 -13.58 -23.05 16.34
C ASP A 14 -13.09 -23.97 15.21
N ARG A 15 -13.24 -23.53 13.97
CA ARG A 15 -12.75 -24.25 12.79
C ARG A 15 -11.22 -24.28 12.72
N LEU A 16 -10.52 -23.21 13.03
CA LEU A 16 -9.06 -23.19 13.10
C LEU A 16 -8.52 -24.19 14.11
N LYS A 17 -9.19 -24.32 15.26
CA LYS A 17 -8.85 -25.29 16.29
C LYS A 17 -9.05 -26.73 15.82
N THR A 18 -10.18 -27.03 15.18
CA THR A 18 -10.53 -28.38 14.76
C THR A 18 -9.85 -28.82 13.45
N GLU A 19 -9.72 -27.93 12.49
CA GLU A 19 -9.26 -28.24 11.13
C GLU A 19 -7.77 -27.96 10.89
N ALA A 20 -7.15 -27.04 11.67
CA ALA A 20 -5.75 -26.67 11.54
C ALA A 20 -4.94 -26.81 12.83
N SER A 21 -5.53 -27.37 13.90
CA SER A 21 -4.91 -27.51 15.23
C SER A 21 -4.28 -26.20 15.75
N THR A 22 -4.96 -25.07 15.50
CA THR A 22 -4.46 -23.72 15.78
C THR A 22 -5.42 -23.00 16.73
N ASP A 23 -4.94 -22.64 17.93
CA ASP A 23 -5.69 -21.75 18.82
C ASP A 23 -5.55 -20.31 18.32
N ALA A 24 -6.68 -19.63 18.14
CA ALA A 24 -6.72 -18.28 17.58
C ALA A 24 -7.40 -17.28 18.54
N ARG A 25 -6.97 -16.03 18.47
CA ARG A 25 -7.58 -14.89 19.16
C ARG A 25 -7.86 -13.78 18.17
N LEU A 26 -8.86 -12.96 18.44
CA LEU A 26 -9.21 -11.80 17.63
C LEU A 26 -8.69 -10.53 18.30
N LEU A 27 -7.95 -9.73 17.54
CA LEU A 27 -7.61 -8.38 17.91
C LEU A 27 -8.28 -7.42 16.93
N PHE A 28 -9.21 -6.61 17.41
CA PHE A 28 -9.80 -5.52 16.65
C PHE A 28 -8.97 -4.25 16.82
N VAL A 29 -8.70 -3.57 15.71
CA VAL A 29 -8.01 -2.27 15.71
C VAL A 29 -9.02 -1.21 15.28
N ASP A 30 -9.39 -0.33 16.18
CA ASP A 30 -10.20 0.85 15.91
C ASP A 30 -9.30 2.05 15.54
N ASP A 31 -9.34 2.44 14.28
CA ASP A 31 -8.54 3.53 13.72
C ASP A 31 -9.17 4.92 14.02
N GLY A 32 -9.45 5.16 15.30
CA GLY A 32 -9.99 6.43 15.78
C GLY A 32 -11.41 6.71 15.30
N SER A 33 -12.29 5.72 15.31
CA SER A 33 -13.70 5.86 14.90
C SER A 33 -14.45 6.86 15.78
N ARG A 34 -15.41 7.57 15.17
CA ARG A 34 -16.26 8.56 15.85
C ARG A 34 -17.66 8.05 16.15
N ASP A 35 -17.95 6.83 15.69
CA ASP A 35 -19.21 6.15 15.91
C ASP A 35 -19.10 5.14 17.07
N ARG A 36 -20.08 4.26 17.22
CA ARG A 36 -20.13 3.26 18.30
C ARG A 36 -19.21 2.06 18.10
N THR A 37 -18.27 2.12 17.16
CA THR A 37 -17.37 0.97 16.84
C THR A 37 -16.60 0.53 18.08
N TRP A 38 -15.99 1.46 18.82
CA TRP A 38 -15.21 1.14 20.01
C TRP A 38 -16.05 0.56 21.15
N GLU A 39 -17.27 1.07 21.36
CA GLU A 39 -18.20 0.51 22.36
C GLU A 39 -18.49 -0.95 22.07
N ILE A 40 -18.82 -1.30 20.82
CA ILE A 40 -19.10 -2.67 20.38
C ILE A 40 -17.89 -3.59 20.58
N ILE A 41 -16.67 -3.14 20.26
CA ILE A 41 -15.43 -3.89 20.47
C ILE A 41 -15.22 -4.15 21.96
N SER A 42 -15.37 -3.13 22.80
CA SER A 42 -15.16 -3.21 24.24
C SER A 42 -16.18 -4.16 24.91
N GLU A 43 -17.44 -4.13 24.47
CA GLU A 43 -18.47 -5.06 24.93
C GLU A 43 -18.15 -6.50 24.52
N ALA A 44 -17.71 -6.71 23.29
CA ALA A 44 -17.31 -8.02 22.80
C ALA A 44 -16.10 -8.59 23.54
N ALA A 45 -15.09 -7.75 23.84
CA ALA A 45 -13.92 -8.17 24.60
C ALA A 45 -14.26 -8.58 26.04
N LYS A 46 -15.25 -7.93 26.67
CA LYS A 46 -15.76 -8.34 28.00
C LYS A 46 -16.54 -9.64 27.96
N ALA A 47 -17.28 -9.89 26.87
CA ALA A 47 -18.12 -11.07 26.72
C ALA A 47 -17.34 -12.33 26.31
N HIS A 48 -16.20 -12.18 25.62
CA HIS A 48 -15.48 -13.28 24.99
C HIS A 48 -13.98 -13.20 25.28
N CYS A 49 -13.41 -14.16 25.98
CA CYS A 49 -11.99 -14.20 26.38
C CYS A 49 -10.99 -14.29 25.19
N HIS A 50 -11.46 -14.65 24.01
CA HIS A 50 -10.66 -14.72 22.79
C HIS A 50 -10.74 -13.43 21.94
N VAL A 51 -11.48 -12.41 22.39
CA VAL A 51 -11.63 -11.11 21.71
C VAL A 51 -10.90 -10.06 22.52
N SER A 52 -10.15 -9.21 21.83
CA SER A 52 -9.50 -8.04 22.39
C SER A 52 -9.58 -6.87 21.39
N GLY A 53 -9.29 -5.67 21.86
CA GLY A 53 -9.34 -4.48 21.04
C GLY A 53 -8.29 -3.45 21.42
N ILE A 54 -7.79 -2.72 20.43
CA ILE A 54 -7.04 -1.48 20.62
C ILE A 54 -7.70 -0.35 19.86
N ARG A 55 -7.75 0.84 20.48
CA ARG A 55 -8.22 2.07 19.86
C ARG A 55 -7.06 3.01 19.66
N LEU A 56 -6.87 3.50 18.44
CA LEU A 56 -5.86 4.51 18.15
C LEU A 56 -6.37 5.91 18.53
N SER A 57 -5.46 6.80 18.93
CA SER A 57 -5.79 8.16 19.36
C SER A 57 -6.38 9.03 18.25
N HIS A 58 -6.07 8.73 17.01
CA HIS A 58 -6.60 9.39 15.82
C HIS A 58 -6.50 8.44 14.61
N ASN A 59 -7.10 8.82 13.49
CA ASN A 59 -7.09 8.02 12.27
C ASN A 59 -5.70 8.06 11.60
N GLU A 60 -5.02 6.93 11.59
CA GLU A 60 -3.70 6.72 10.98
C GLU A 60 -3.79 6.07 9.59
N GLY A 61 -5.01 5.76 9.17
CA GLY A 61 -5.30 5.06 7.94
C GLY A 61 -5.04 3.56 8.01
N HIS A 62 -5.54 2.86 6.99
CA HIS A 62 -5.55 1.40 6.93
C HIS A 62 -4.17 0.76 7.23
N GLN A 63 -3.09 1.27 6.64
CA GLN A 63 -1.74 0.71 6.84
C GLN A 63 -1.22 0.94 8.26
N GLY A 64 -1.53 2.09 8.87
CA GLY A 64 -1.18 2.41 10.25
C GLY A 64 -1.91 1.50 11.25
N ALA A 65 -3.21 1.32 11.06
CA ALA A 65 -4.02 0.41 11.87
C ALA A 65 -3.55 -1.05 11.76
N LEU A 66 -3.25 -1.50 10.54
CA LEU A 66 -2.72 -2.84 10.29
C LEU A 66 -1.36 -3.06 10.97
N TRP A 67 -0.46 -2.07 10.90
CA TRP A 67 0.82 -2.11 11.60
C TRP A 67 0.64 -2.19 13.11
N ALA A 68 -0.25 -1.37 13.68
CA ALA A 68 -0.53 -1.38 15.11
C ALA A 68 -1.05 -2.76 15.58
N GLY A 69 -1.97 -3.36 14.83
CA GLY A 69 -2.49 -4.70 15.11
C GLY A 69 -1.42 -5.79 15.07
N MET A 70 -0.54 -5.77 14.07
CA MET A 70 0.58 -6.71 13.98
C MET A 70 1.57 -6.54 15.14
N GLN A 71 1.90 -5.30 15.50
CA GLN A 71 2.83 -5.01 16.58
C GLN A 71 2.28 -5.43 17.96
N GLU A 72 1.00 -5.23 18.20
CA GLU A 72 0.35 -5.69 19.45
C GLU A 72 0.27 -7.22 19.52
N SER A 73 0.01 -7.88 18.39
CA SER A 73 -0.22 -9.33 18.35
C SER A 73 1.07 -10.15 18.41
N VAL A 74 2.19 -9.65 17.87
CA VAL A 74 3.42 -10.46 17.70
C VAL A 74 4.03 -10.96 19.01
N ALA A 75 3.88 -10.22 20.09
CA ALA A 75 4.45 -10.57 21.40
C ALA A 75 3.81 -11.85 22.00
N THR A 76 2.55 -12.14 21.66
CA THR A 76 1.75 -13.20 22.28
C THR A 76 1.32 -14.30 21.31
N SER A 77 1.68 -14.23 20.04
CA SER A 77 1.24 -15.14 18.98
C SER A 77 2.39 -15.72 18.19
N ASP A 78 2.30 -16.96 17.75
CA ASP A 78 3.30 -17.60 16.88
C ASP A 78 3.12 -17.22 15.41
N ALA A 79 1.91 -16.79 15.04
CA ALA A 79 1.59 -16.23 13.74
C ALA A 79 0.51 -15.14 13.87
N VAL A 80 0.49 -14.19 12.95
CA VAL A 80 -0.50 -13.10 12.88
C VAL A 80 -1.15 -13.12 11.51
N ALA A 81 -2.48 -13.20 11.49
CA ALA A 81 -3.28 -13.06 10.29
C ALA A 81 -3.97 -11.69 10.26
N SER A 82 -4.07 -11.08 9.10
CA SER A 82 -4.75 -9.81 8.88
C SER A 82 -5.90 -9.96 7.89
N ILE A 83 -7.05 -9.40 8.23
CA ILE A 83 -8.23 -9.36 7.38
C ILE A 83 -9.01 -8.06 7.59
N ASP A 84 -9.61 -7.56 6.51
CA ASP A 84 -10.49 -6.39 6.58
C ASP A 84 -11.79 -6.74 7.31
N ALA A 85 -12.25 -5.86 8.22
CA ALA A 85 -13.45 -6.09 9.03
C ALA A 85 -14.76 -6.20 8.22
N ASP A 86 -14.74 -5.85 6.92
CA ASP A 86 -15.90 -5.99 6.03
C ASP A 86 -16.07 -7.41 5.45
N LEU A 87 -15.12 -8.31 5.75
CA LEU A 87 -15.10 -9.71 5.32
C LEU A 87 -15.44 -9.92 3.83
N GLN A 88 -14.97 -9.02 2.96
CA GLN A 88 -15.06 -9.24 1.51
C GLN A 88 -14.13 -10.36 1.04
N ASP A 89 -13.02 -10.53 1.74
CA ASP A 89 -12.11 -11.64 1.54
C ASP A 89 -12.62 -12.86 2.33
N ASP A 90 -12.47 -14.05 1.76
CA ASP A 90 -13.02 -15.27 2.35
C ASP A 90 -12.24 -15.66 3.61
N GLU A 91 -12.84 -15.42 4.77
CA GLU A 91 -12.25 -15.72 6.07
C GLU A 91 -11.86 -17.20 6.22
N THR A 92 -12.54 -18.11 5.52
CA THR A 92 -12.25 -19.55 5.61
C THR A 92 -10.90 -19.93 5.01
N ALA A 93 -10.36 -19.10 4.10
CA ALA A 93 -9.02 -19.29 3.55
C ALA A 93 -7.91 -19.24 4.64
N MET A 94 -8.19 -18.64 5.81
CA MET A 94 -7.25 -18.66 6.95
C MET A 94 -6.94 -20.05 7.45
N ILE A 95 -7.83 -21.03 7.28
CA ILE A 95 -7.58 -22.41 7.68
C ILE A 95 -6.43 -23.00 6.85
N ASP A 96 -6.45 -22.80 5.54
CA ASP A 96 -5.38 -23.28 4.68
C ASP A 96 -4.09 -22.46 4.86
N MET A 97 -4.21 -21.16 5.20
CA MET A 97 -3.05 -20.35 5.58
C MET A 97 -2.39 -20.88 6.86
N ALA A 98 -3.18 -21.23 7.89
CA ALA A 98 -2.67 -21.77 9.15
C ALA A 98 -1.96 -23.12 8.92
N ARG A 99 -2.52 -24.00 8.08
CA ARG A 99 -1.85 -25.26 7.69
C ARG A 99 -0.49 -25.00 7.04
N GLN A 100 -0.41 -24.05 6.10
CA GLN A 100 0.86 -23.71 5.45
C GLN A 100 1.88 -23.10 6.41
N ILE A 101 1.46 -22.29 7.40
CA ILE A 101 2.35 -21.80 8.46
C ILE A 101 2.86 -22.96 9.31
N ASN A 102 1.99 -23.90 9.71
CA ASN A 102 2.37 -25.10 10.44
C ASN A 102 3.34 -25.99 9.65
N ASP A 103 3.23 -26.01 8.31
CA ASP A 103 4.15 -26.70 7.38
C ASP A 103 5.47 -25.93 7.18
N GLY A 104 5.72 -24.86 7.93
CA GLY A 104 6.98 -24.11 7.93
C GLY A 104 7.10 -23.03 6.86
N LYS A 105 5.98 -22.53 6.31
CA LYS A 105 5.93 -21.26 5.59
C LYS A 105 5.97 -20.11 6.59
N ASP A 106 6.52 -18.97 6.17
CA ASP A 106 6.61 -17.78 7.00
C ASP A 106 5.58 -16.72 6.63
N ILE A 107 5.24 -16.65 5.35
CA ILE A 107 4.31 -15.67 4.83
C ILE A 107 3.36 -16.40 3.88
N VAL A 108 2.07 -16.35 4.17
CA VAL A 108 1.04 -16.93 3.31
C VAL A 108 0.08 -15.83 2.85
N TYR A 109 0.04 -15.62 1.54
CA TYR A 109 -0.79 -14.58 0.93
C TYR A 109 -2.14 -15.16 0.49
N GLY A 110 -3.21 -14.42 0.80
CA GLY A 110 -4.50 -14.60 0.17
C GLY A 110 -4.51 -13.96 -1.23
N VAL A 111 -4.76 -14.74 -2.25
CA VAL A 111 -4.78 -14.30 -3.66
C VAL A 111 -6.18 -14.48 -4.23
N ARG A 112 -6.75 -13.42 -4.78
CA ARG A 112 -8.08 -13.45 -5.42
C ARG A 112 -8.02 -14.14 -6.77
N LYS A 113 -8.83 -15.21 -6.96
CA LYS A 113 -8.83 -16.03 -8.20
C LYS A 113 -9.30 -15.25 -9.43
N LYS A 114 -10.36 -14.43 -9.35
CA LYS A 114 -10.96 -13.73 -10.51
C LYS A 114 -11.32 -12.27 -10.21
N ARG A 115 -11.11 -11.40 -11.20
CA ARG A 115 -11.66 -10.04 -11.30
C ARG A 115 -12.70 -10.00 -12.42
N GLU A 116 -13.88 -10.60 -12.22
CA GLU A 116 -14.90 -10.66 -13.27
C GLU A 116 -15.64 -9.33 -13.51
N THR A 117 -15.54 -8.37 -12.58
CA THR A 117 -16.34 -7.12 -12.59
C THR A 117 -15.59 -5.87 -13.07
N ASP A 118 -14.33 -5.98 -13.49
CA ASP A 118 -13.59 -4.80 -13.92
C ASP A 118 -13.85 -4.47 -15.40
N THR A 119 -14.24 -3.21 -15.67
CA THR A 119 -14.35 -2.66 -17.03
C THR A 119 -12.98 -2.73 -17.74
N TRP A 120 -13.00 -2.84 -19.09
CA TRP A 120 -11.78 -2.90 -19.92
C TRP A 120 -10.77 -1.80 -19.59
N PHE A 121 -11.22 -0.58 -19.33
CA PHE A 121 -10.37 0.55 -18.98
C PHE A 121 -9.68 0.35 -17.62
N LYS A 122 -10.40 -0.14 -16.60
CA LYS A 122 -9.80 -0.46 -15.28
C LYS A 122 -8.78 -1.59 -15.36
N ARG A 123 -9.05 -2.59 -16.21
CA ARG A 123 -8.13 -3.71 -16.45
C ARG A 123 -6.86 -3.24 -17.15
N PHE A 124 -6.96 -2.40 -18.18
CA PHE A 124 -5.82 -1.84 -18.91
C PHE A 124 -4.96 -0.95 -18.03
N THR A 125 -5.56 -0.02 -17.27
CA THR A 125 -4.82 0.87 -16.36
C THR A 125 -4.15 0.09 -15.23
N ALA A 126 -4.81 -0.93 -14.64
CA ALA A 126 -4.22 -1.79 -13.64
C ALA A 126 -3.04 -2.60 -14.20
N GLN A 127 -3.19 -3.20 -15.39
CA GLN A 127 -2.10 -3.95 -16.02
C GLN A 127 -0.90 -3.06 -16.38
N SER A 128 -1.15 -1.86 -16.89
CA SER A 128 -0.10 -0.88 -17.17
C SER A 128 0.64 -0.46 -15.91
N PHE A 129 -0.09 -0.23 -14.82
CA PHE A 129 0.48 0.04 -13.50
C PHE A 129 1.35 -1.13 -13.00
N TYR A 130 0.87 -2.37 -13.05
CA TYR A 130 1.65 -3.54 -12.64
C TYR A 130 2.89 -3.78 -13.53
N LYS A 131 2.77 -3.55 -14.86
CA LYS A 131 3.93 -3.63 -15.76
C LYS A 131 4.98 -2.56 -15.41
N LEU A 132 4.52 -1.32 -15.15
CA LEU A 132 5.39 -0.23 -14.72
C LEU A 132 6.08 -0.57 -13.39
N MET A 133 5.34 -1.04 -12.39
CA MET A 133 5.88 -1.45 -11.10
C MET A 133 6.88 -2.60 -11.22
N LYS A 134 6.61 -3.57 -12.09
CA LYS A 134 7.54 -4.67 -12.38
C LYS A 134 8.83 -4.19 -13.05
N SER A 135 8.75 -3.23 -13.97
CA SER A 135 9.94 -2.64 -14.62
C SER A 135 10.77 -1.78 -13.66
N MET A 136 10.19 -1.41 -12.51
CA MET A 136 10.79 -0.59 -11.46
C MET A 136 11.33 -1.41 -10.29
N ASP A 137 11.57 -2.72 -10.52
CA ASP A 137 12.13 -3.67 -9.54
C ASP A 137 11.28 -3.84 -8.26
N SER A 138 10.00 -3.48 -8.32
CA SER A 138 9.06 -3.73 -7.23
C SER A 138 8.32 -5.05 -7.50
N GLU A 139 8.76 -6.11 -6.83
CA GLU A 139 8.14 -7.44 -6.90
C GLU A 139 6.81 -7.50 -6.13
N ILE A 140 5.77 -6.86 -6.66
CA ILE A 140 4.43 -6.93 -6.06
C ILE A 140 3.72 -8.20 -6.53
N VAL A 141 3.20 -8.99 -5.60
CA VAL A 141 2.34 -10.15 -5.94
C VAL A 141 1.06 -9.64 -6.61
N TYR A 142 0.77 -10.14 -7.80
CA TYR A 142 -0.44 -9.76 -8.55
C TYR A 142 -1.70 -10.18 -7.78
N ASN A 143 -2.71 -9.28 -7.70
CA ASN A 143 -4.02 -9.53 -7.07
C ASN A 143 -4.02 -9.91 -5.57
N HIS A 144 -2.93 -9.71 -4.82
CA HIS A 144 -3.02 -9.92 -3.39
C HIS A 144 -3.63 -8.70 -2.67
N ALA A 145 -4.40 -8.96 -1.64
CA ALA A 145 -4.90 -7.97 -0.69
C ALA A 145 -3.96 -7.86 0.53
N ASP A 146 -4.34 -7.04 1.52
CA ASP A 146 -3.67 -7.05 2.82
C ASP A 146 -4.11 -8.26 3.68
N PHE A 147 -4.82 -9.20 3.06
CA PHE A 147 -5.21 -10.50 3.62
C PHE A 147 -4.05 -11.48 3.51
N ARG A 148 -3.38 -11.71 4.64
CA ARG A 148 -2.21 -12.58 4.74
C ARG A 148 -2.04 -13.12 6.15
N MET A 149 -1.28 -14.21 6.29
CA MET A 149 -0.83 -14.75 7.56
C MET A 149 0.70 -14.77 7.57
N MET A 150 1.31 -14.34 8.67
CA MET A 150 2.76 -14.23 8.82
C MET A 150 3.19 -14.90 10.12
N SER A 151 4.29 -15.66 10.09
CA SER A 151 4.92 -16.21 11.30
C SER A 151 5.44 -15.09 12.19
N ARG A 152 5.60 -15.37 13.50
CA ARG A 152 6.18 -14.41 14.47
C ARG A 152 7.47 -13.81 13.94
N ARG A 153 8.42 -14.64 13.50
CA ARG A 153 9.71 -14.15 12.99
C ARG A 153 9.58 -13.25 11.77
N ALA A 154 8.59 -13.48 10.90
CA ALA A 154 8.35 -12.64 9.74
C ALA A 154 7.76 -11.28 10.16
N VAL A 155 6.86 -11.27 11.15
CA VAL A 155 6.32 -10.01 11.71
C VAL A 155 7.42 -9.25 12.46
N GLU A 156 8.23 -9.90 13.28
CA GLU A 156 9.36 -9.27 13.99
C GLU A 156 10.37 -8.66 13.02
N ALA A 157 10.68 -9.35 11.93
CA ALA A 157 11.54 -8.80 10.87
C ALA A 157 10.90 -7.59 10.18
N LEU A 158 9.59 -7.64 9.93
CA LEU A 158 8.84 -6.49 9.38
C LEU A 158 8.90 -5.29 10.33
N MET A 159 8.79 -5.52 11.64
CA MET A 159 8.83 -4.43 12.64
C MET A 159 10.19 -3.72 12.73
N GLN A 160 11.26 -4.33 12.21
CA GLN A 160 12.59 -3.69 12.13
C GLN A 160 12.68 -2.62 11.04
N TYR A 161 11.73 -2.56 10.13
CA TYR A 161 11.70 -1.52 9.09
C TYR A 161 11.30 -0.17 9.71
N PRO A 162 12.19 0.83 9.71
CA PRO A 162 11.92 2.13 10.32
C PRO A 162 11.00 3.02 9.47
N GLU A 163 10.76 2.64 8.22
CA GLU A 163 10.03 3.45 7.23
C GLU A 163 8.65 3.90 7.74
N ARG A 164 8.39 5.20 7.64
CA ARG A 164 7.10 5.82 8.02
C ARG A 164 6.06 5.73 6.91
N ASN A 165 6.54 5.81 5.69
CA ASN A 165 5.70 5.69 4.51
C ASN A 165 5.42 4.22 4.21
N LEU A 166 4.50 3.65 4.98
CA LEU A 166 4.17 2.23 4.91
C LEU A 166 3.49 1.87 3.60
N PHE A 167 4.10 0.97 2.87
CA PHE A 167 3.45 0.22 1.81
C PHE A 167 3.70 -1.27 2.05
N LEU A 168 2.95 -1.82 2.98
CA LEU A 168 3.16 -3.18 3.50
C LEU A 168 3.19 -4.24 2.40
N ARG A 169 2.42 -4.04 1.31
CA ARG A 169 2.41 -4.96 0.16
C ARG A 169 3.77 -5.11 -0.52
N GLY A 170 4.54 -4.05 -0.56
CA GLY A 170 5.90 -4.09 -1.12
C GLY A 170 6.96 -4.53 -0.12
N ILE A 171 6.86 -4.04 1.13
CA ILE A 171 7.85 -4.32 2.17
C ILE A 171 7.85 -5.80 2.56
N VAL A 172 6.67 -6.40 2.77
CA VAL A 172 6.54 -7.79 3.24
C VAL A 172 7.26 -8.77 2.31
N ARG A 173 7.19 -8.57 1.00
CA ARG A 173 7.88 -9.43 0.05
C ARG A 173 9.41 -9.28 0.09
N ARG A 174 9.90 -8.08 0.41
CA ARG A 174 11.35 -7.83 0.55
C ARG A 174 11.99 -8.56 1.73
N LEU A 175 11.19 -9.08 2.65
CA LEU A 175 11.69 -9.90 3.76
C LEU A 175 12.39 -11.17 3.29
N GLY A 176 12.05 -11.69 2.10
CA GLY A 176 12.70 -12.86 1.49
C GLY A 176 12.48 -14.18 2.23
N PHE A 177 11.45 -14.26 3.10
CA PHE A 177 11.09 -15.48 3.81
C PHE A 177 10.34 -16.49 2.91
N LYS A 178 10.12 -17.72 3.41
CA LYS A 178 9.39 -18.76 2.69
C LYS A 178 7.95 -18.38 2.48
N GLU A 179 7.54 -18.21 1.22
CA GLU A 179 6.20 -17.79 0.83
C GLU A 179 5.27 -18.97 0.54
N GLY A 180 3.98 -18.75 0.78
CA GLY A 180 2.87 -19.62 0.39
C GLY A 180 1.71 -18.79 -0.16
N PHE A 181 0.80 -19.44 -0.89
CA PHE A 181 -0.35 -18.79 -1.52
C PHE A 181 -1.61 -19.61 -1.29
N VAL A 182 -2.69 -18.94 -0.92
CA VAL A 182 -4.03 -19.49 -0.81
C VAL A 182 -4.95 -18.72 -1.74
N TYR A 183 -5.59 -19.41 -2.68
CA TYR A 183 -6.47 -18.78 -3.66
C TYR A 183 -7.91 -18.87 -3.22
N TYR A 184 -8.61 -17.73 -3.19
CA TYR A 184 -10.01 -17.64 -2.79
C TYR A 184 -10.83 -16.76 -3.75
N ASP A 185 -12.15 -16.90 -3.69
CA ASP A 185 -13.07 -16.07 -4.45
C ASP A 185 -13.57 -14.92 -3.57
N ARG A 186 -13.47 -13.68 -4.09
CA ARG A 186 -13.93 -12.51 -3.36
C ARG A 186 -15.45 -12.46 -3.32
N ARG A 187 -16.03 -12.28 -2.13
CA ARG A 187 -17.46 -12.08 -1.97
C ARG A 187 -17.88 -10.68 -2.42
N ALA A 188 -19.10 -10.56 -2.95
CA ALA A 188 -19.69 -9.25 -3.17
C ALA A 188 -19.87 -8.53 -1.83
N ARG A 189 -19.74 -7.21 -1.83
CA ARG A 189 -19.94 -6.42 -0.61
C ARG A 189 -21.42 -6.52 -0.19
N GLU A 190 -21.70 -7.08 0.97
CA GLU A 190 -23.07 -7.23 1.48
C GLU A 190 -23.63 -5.91 2.02
N LEU A 191 -22.78 -4.99 2.47
CA LEU A 191 -23.17 -3.71 3.08
C LEU A 191 -22.22 -2.57 2.63
N GLY A 192 -22.79 -1.48 2.10
CA GLY A 192 -22.10 -0.22 1.81
C GLY A 192 -21.70 -0.02 0.33
N GLU A 193 -21.73 1.25 -0.13
CA GLU A 193 -21.31 1.65 -1.48
C GLU A 193 -19.83 2.06 -1.50
N SER A 194 -19.08 1.50 -2.44
CA SER A 194 -17.69 1.92 -2.69
C SER A 194 -17.65 3.01 -3.76
N LYS A 195 -17.63 4.26 -3.35
CA LYS A 195 -17.26 5.39 -4.22
C LYS A 195 -15.77 5.69 -4.05
N TYR A 196 -14.92 4.98 -4.79
CA TYR A 196 -13.50 5.35 -4.88
C TYR A 196 -13.33 6.34 -6.04
N PRO A 197 -13.23 7.64 -5.81
CA PRO A 197 -13.06 8.63 -6.87
C PRO A 197 -11.69 8.43 -7.55
N LEU A 198 -11.64 8.61 -8.88
CA LEU A 198 -10.42 8.51 -9.70
C LEU A 198 -9.23 9.29 -9.10
N LYS A 199 -9.50 10.45 -8.48
CA LYS A 199 -8.49 11.27 -7.80
C LYS A 199 -7.77 10.52 -6.67
N LYS A 200 -8.48 9.74 -5.85
CA LYS A 200 -7.88 8.93 -4.77
C LYS A 200 -7.05 7.77 -5.35
N MET A 201 -7.51 7.16 -6.44
CA MET A 201 -6.79 6.07 -7.11
C MET A 201 -5.49 6.57 -7.74
N LEU A 202 -5.49 7.76 -8.35
CA LEU A 202 -4.30 8.39 -8.91
C LEU A 202 -3.30 8.78 -7.80
N ALA A 203 -3.77 9.41 -6.72
CA ALA A 203 -2.93 9.75 -5.58
C ALA A 203 -2.26 8.50 -4.98
N PHE A 204 -3.01 7.42 -4.76
CA PHE A 204 -2.47 6.15 -4.26
C PHE A 204 -1.41 5.54 -5.22
N SER A 205 -1.63 5.68 -6.54
CA SER A 205 -0.67 5.21 -7.54
C SER A 205 0.64 6.02 -7.51
N ILE A 206 0.54 7.35 -7.40
CA ILE A 206 1.71 8.24 -7.28
C ILE A 206 2.47 7.93 -5.99
N ASP A 207 1.74 7.77 -4.88
CA ASP A 207 2.35 7.41 -3.59
C ASP A 207 3.09 6.08 -3.66
N GLY A 208 2.49 5.05 -4.25
CA GLY A 208 3.13 3.76 -4.47
C GLY A 208 4.42 3.88 -5.31
N ILE A 209 4.36 4.56 -6.46
CA ILE A 209 5.51 4.75 -7.35
C ILE A 209 6.64 5.50 -6.63
N THR A 210 6.33 6.62 -5.99
CA THR A 210 7.34 7.47 -5.34
C THR A 210 7.89 6.90 -4.04
N SER A 211 7.20 5.94 -3.41
CA SER A 211 7.68 5.24 -2.20
C SER A 211 8.72 4.16 -2.52
N PHE A 212 8.62 3.51 -3.70
CA PHE A 212 9.44 2.34 -4.01
C PHE A 212 10.42 2.57 -5.15
N SER A 213 10.33 3.70 -5.85
CA SER A 213 11.13 3.91 -7.04
C SER A 213 11.64 5.34 -7.17
N THR A 214 12.89 5.45 -7.57
CA THR A 214 13.49 6.70 -8.02
C THR A 214 13.33 6.93 -9.52
N ALA A 215 12.56 6.08 -10.23
CA ALA A 215 12.38 6.19 -11.68
C ALA A 215 11.80 7.54 -12.13
N PRO A 216 10.84 8.18 -11.42
CA PRO A 216 10.40 9.53 -11.77
C PRO A 216 11.53 10.57 -11.75
N LEU A 217 12.45 10.48 -10.79
CA LEU A 217 13.62 11.36 -10.74
C LEU A 217 14.58 11.09 -11.90
N LYS A 218 14.88 9.82 -12.19
CA LYS A 218 15.72 9.43 -13.34
C LYS A 218 15.12 9.88 -14.66
N PHE A 219 13.78 9.74 -14.82
CA PHE A 219 13.08 10.20 -16.03
C PHE A 219 13.22 11.71 -16.22
N ILE A 220 13.01 12.51 -15.17
CA ILE A 220 13.18 13.96 -15.22
C ILE A 220 14.61 14.35 -15.55
N THR A 221 15.60 13.67 -14.93
CA THR A 221 17.02 13.89 -15.22
C THR A 221 17.31 13.59 -16.70
N PHE A 222 16.78 12.50 -17.23
CA PHE A 222 16.94 12.15 -18.66
C PHE A 222 16.32 13.20 -19.58
N VAL A 223 15.09 13.67 -19.28
CA VAL A 223 14.43 14.72 -20.04
C VAL A 223 15.25 16.02 -20.00
N GLY A 224 15.70 16.43 -18.80
CA GLY A 224 16.54 17.62 -18.64
C GLY A 224 17.86 17.55 -19.44
N LEU A 225 18.55 16.40 -19.39
CA LEU A 225 19.78 16.19 -20.15
C LEU A 225 19.53 16.24 -21.67
N THR A 226 18.47 15.60 -22.15
CA THR A 226 18.08 15.62 -23.56
C THR A 226 17.79 17.05 -24.03
N MET A 227 17.03 17.80 -23.22
CA MET A 227 16.76 19.23 -23.55
C MET A 227 18.01 20.09 -23.55
N THR A 228 18.94 19.86 -22.65
CA THR A 228 20.24 20.55 -22.63
C THR A 228 21.00 20.26 -23.91
N LEU A 229 21.05 19.02 -24.37
CA LEU A 229 21.72 18.67 -25.64
C LEU A 229 21.05 19.34 -26.85
N VAL A 230 19.70 19.30 -26.90
CA VAL A 230 18.94 19.97 -27.97
C VAL A 230 19.19 21.47 -27.95
N SER A 231 19.21 22.11 -26.79
CA SER A 231 19.49 23.56 -26.69
C SER A 231 20.89 23.93 -27.15
N LEU A 232 21.91 23.11 -26.87
CA LEU A 232 23.27 23.33 -27.40
C LEU A 232 23.33 23.27 -28.92
N VAL A 233 22.62 22.29 -29.52
CA VAL A 233 22.51 22.20 -30.99
C VAL A 233 21.79 23.43 -31.57
N MET A 234 20.73 23.88 -30.95
CA MET A 234 19.98 25.06 -31.39
C MET A 234 20.76 26.36 -31.23
N ILE A 235 21.55 26.48 -30.15
CA ILE A 235 22.49 27.64 -29.99
C ILE A 235 23.52 27.67 -31.12
N MET A 236 24.14 26.51 -31.41
CA MET A 236 25.13 26.43 -32.49
C MET A 236 24.51 26.76 -33.85
N PHE A 237 23.30 26.24 -34.13
CA PHE A 237 22.54 26.59 -35.34
C PHE A 237 22.25 28.10 -35.41
N GLY A 238 21.81 28.72 -34.32
CA GLY A 238 21.53 30.15 -34.22
C GLY A 238 22.75 31.01 -34.49
N ILE A 239 23.91 30.62 -33.96
CA ILE A 239 25.20 31.34 -34.21
C ILE A 239 25.57 31.26 -35.70
N ILE A 240 25.47 30.08 -36.31
CA ILE A 240 25.81 29.92 -37.77
C ILE A 240 24.89 30.82 -38.62
N ARG A 241 23.57 30.80 -38.36
CA ARG A 241 22.59 31.62 -39.08
C ARG A 241 22.83 33.12 -38.90
N HIS A 242 23.28 33.52 -37.70
CA HIS A 242 23.64 34.92 -37.44
C HIS A 242 24.88 35.37 -38.25
N ILE A 243 25.88 34.52 -38.33
CA ILE A 243 27.10 34.79 -39.13
C ILE A 243 26.77 34.89 -40.63
N GLU A 244 25.81 34.11 -41.11
CA GLU A 244 25.33 34.13 -42.50
C GLU A 244 24.46 35.37 -42.82
N GLY A 245 24.20 36.25 -41.84
CA GLY A 245 23.40 37.48 -42.04
C GLY A 245 21.88 37.22 -42.12
N ASN A 246 21.43 35.98 -41.87
CA ASN A 246 20.03 35.61 -41.89
C ASN A 246 19.46 35.73 -40.46
N THR A 247 18.91 36.91 -40.13
CA THR A 247 18.18 37.09 -38.86
C THR A 247 16.85 36.34 -38.88
N ILE A 248 16.62 35.51 -37.89
CA ILE A 248 15.37 34.74 -37.72
C ILE A 248 14.36 35.64 -37.00
N GLU A 249 13.23 35.95 -37.63
CA GLU A 249 12.06 36.53 -36.96
C GLU A 249 11.52 35.47 -36.00
N GLY A 250 11.75 35.63 -34.69
CA GLY A 250 11.55 34.52 -33.74
C GLY A 250 10.83 34.85 -32.43
N TRP A 251 10.07 35.97 -32.33
CA TRP A 251 9.39 36.36 -31.09
C TRP A 251 8.49 35.24 -30.56
N THR A 252 7.64 34.67 -31.40
CA THR A 252 6.69 33.61 -31.03
C THR A 252 7.40 32.32 -30.59
N SER A 253 8.44 31.91 -31.31
CA SER A 253 9.20 30.70 -30.96
C SER A 253 9.95 30.86 -29.64
N LEU A 254 10.51 32.05 -29.39
CA LEU A 254 11.20 32.37 -28.13
C LEU A 254 10.21 32.30 -26.94
N LEU A 255 9.02 32.88 -27.09
CA LEU A 255 7.98 32.89 -26.04
C LEU A 255 7.48 31.49 -25.75
N VAL A 256 7.16 30.68 -26.78
CA VAL A 256 6.74 29.29 -26.62
C VAL A 256 7.81 28.45 -25.95
N SER A 257 9.08 28.59 -26.37
CA SER A 257 10.21 27.87 -25.78
C SER A 257 10.42 28.23 -24.30
N LEU A 258 10.30 29.51 -23.94
CA LEU A 258 10.43 29.98 -22.57
C LEU A 258 9.35 29.36 -21.65
N TRP A 259 8.09 29.37 -22.06
CA TRP A 259 6.98 28.75 -21.31
C TRP A 259 7.15 27.25 -21.20
N PHE A 260 7.57 26.57 -22.26
CA PHE A 260 7.80 25.15 -22.28
C PHE A 260 8.91 24.72 -21.31
N ILE A 261 10.07 25.42 -21.37
CA ILE A 261 11.19 25.19 -20.44
C ILE A 261 10.77 25.49 -19.00
N GLY A 262 10.08 26.61 -18.77
CA GLY A 262 9.55 26.96 -17.45
C GLY A 262 8.61 25.91 -16.89
N GLY A 263 7.73 25.36 -17.72
CA GLY A 263 6.83 24.25 -17.33
C GLY A 263 7.58 22.99 -16.93
N ILE A 264 8.60 22.59 -17.67
CA ILE A 264 9.43 21.42 -17.35
C ILE A 264 10.20 21.63 -16.05
N ILE A 265 10.83 22.80 -15.86
CA ILE A 265 11.56 23.11 -14.63
C ILE A 265 10.62 23.05 -13.42
N THR A 266 9.44 23.67 -13.51
CA THR A 266 8.46 23.68 -12.44
C THR A 266 7.96 22.27 -12.11
N THR A 267 7.73 21.44 -13.14
CA THR A 267 7.35 20.03 -12.95
C THR A 267 8.46 19.23 -12.27
N ALA A 268 9.71 19.42 -12.70
CA ALA A 268 10.88 18.78 -12.10
C ALA A 268 11.04 19.15 -10.62
N MET A 269 10.88 20.43 -10.28
CA MET A 269 10.90 20.92 -8.90
C MET A 269 9.76 20.31 -8.09
N GLY A 270 8.56 20.20 -8.65
CA GLY A 270 7.41 19.55 -7.98
C GLY A 270 7.66 18.10 -7.63
N VAL A 271 8.21 17.31 -8.57
CA VAL A 271 8.56 15.91 -8.31
C VAL A 271 9.67 15.81 -7.25
N THR A 272 10.72 16.63 -7.36
CA THR A 272 11.79 16.68 -6.35
C THR A 272 11.21 17.02 -4.97
N GLY A 273 10.29 17.98 -4.90
CA GLY A 273 9.58 18.35 -3.67
C GLY A 273 8.82 17.19 -3.01
N ILE A 274 8.20 16.31 -3.81
CA ILE A 274 7.52 15.10 -3.29
C ILE A 274 8.52 14.18 -2.58
N TYR A 275 9.70 13.94 -3.16
CA TYR A 275 10.74 13.11 -2.54
C TYR A 275 11.34 13.75 -1.29
N ILE A 276 11.60 15.06 -1.34
CA ILE A 276 12.06 15.80 -0.16
C ILE A 276 11.01 15.72 0.96
N GLY A 277 9.73 15.85 0.64
CA GLY A 277 8.64 15.69 1.59
C GLY A 277 8.62 14.31 2.26
N LYS A 278 8.85 13.23 1.49
CA LYS A 278 8.96 11.87 2.03
C LYS A 278 10.19 11.72 2.94
N ILE A 279 11.35 12.20 2.51
CA ILE A 279 12.57 12.19 3.33
C ILE A 279 12.34 12.97 4.64
N TYR A 280 11.67 14.12 4.59
CA TYR A 280 11.36 14.91 5.77
C TYR A 280 10.50 14.15 6.79
N VAL A 281 9.51 13.37 6.34
CA VAL A 281 8.69 12.52 7.21
C VAL A 281 9.54 11.43 7.86
N GLU A 282 10.40 10.78 7.08
CA GLU A 282 11.31 9.72 7.56
C GLU A 282 12.32 10.25 8.60
N VAL A 283 12.95 11.39 8.32
CA VAL A 283 13.96 12.00 9.22
C VAL A 283 13.36 12.43 10.56
N LYS A 284 12.09 12.83 10.59
CA LYS A 284 11.42 13.22 11.85
C LYS A 284 11.22 12.08 12.84
N GLN A 285 11.18 10.84 12.40
CA GLN A 285 11.00 9.64 13.24
C GLN A 285 9.90 9.75 14.31
N ARG A 286 8.80 10.45 14.02
CA ARG A 286 7.67 10.57 14.94
C ARG A 286 7.03 9.20 15.19
N PRO A 287 6.45 8.91 16.36
CA PRO A 287 5.68 7.68 16.57
C PRO A 287 4.65 7.48 15.47
N ARG A 288 4.48 6.26 15.00
CA ARG A 288 3.53 5.93 13.90
C ARG A 288 2.10 6.06 14.34
N TYR A 289 1.81 5.72 15.59
CA TYR A 289 0.49 5.78 16.22
C TYR A 289 0.63 5.84 17.74
N PHE A 290 -0.47 6.18 18.39
CA PHE A 290 -0.62 6.06 19.83
C PHE A 290 -1.87 5.24 20.12
N VAL A 291 -1.76 4.28 21.05
CA VAL A 291 -2.92 3.54 21.55
C VAL A 291 -3.57 4.38 22.65
N GLN A 292 -4.84 4.73 22.45
CA GLN A 292 -5.63 5.48 23.43
C GLN A 292 -6.27 4.58 24.46
N GLU A 293 -6.83 3.45 24.03
CA GLU A 293 -7.56 2.50 24.88
C GLU A 293 -7.26 1.06 24.47
N ARG A 294 -7.38 0.12 25.44
CA ARG A 294 -7.34 -1.34 25.25
C ARG A 294 -8.53 -1.99 25.90
N ALA A 295 -9.08 -3.03 25.26
CA ALA A 295 -10.22 -3.81 25.74
C ALA A 295 -9.95 -5.32 25.62
#